data_8034ef285c31eec2e8a4010e93e6d943
#
_entry.id   8034ef285c31eec2e8a4010e93e6d943
#
_cell.length_a   1.000
_cell.length_b   1.000
_cell.length_c   1.000
_cell.angle_alpha   90.00
_cell.angle_beta   90.00
_cell.angle_gamma   90.00
#
_symmetry.space_group_name_H-M   'P 1'
#
loop_
_entity.id
_entity.type
_entity.pdbx_description
1 polymer ?
#
loop_
_entity_poly.entity_id
_entity_poly.type
_entity_poly.pdbx_seq_one_letter_code
_entity_poly.pdbx_strand_id
1 'polypeptide(L)'
;ECGNAAKLQRAAKALLRADFPDVLREELAKGLSFAAARESAARALIGEDAAVLREPNDILGVEYCKALLQSGSTIAPLAILRKVVGHNGGAAKGFASASHIRELLINDACADEFLTPESAAICARERAAGRAPVTMQNAERAVLSRLRAMCEEDFARYDSGNEGLYRRFYDAARTAASVDELLFAVKTKRYAYARLRRMLLAAYLDVTAADVPPEIPYLRVLACNERGRKLLKTIKKTGSAPVLTKSADVRALSEEAQKLFALTARAADQYVLAYPELRAARGSSAWTEGPVIV
;
A
#
# COMPACT_ATOMS: atom_id res chain seq x y z
N GLU A 1 12.32 -6.57 -11.57
CA GLU A 1 13.62 -6.88 -11.29
C GLU A 1 14.04 -8.22 -11.94
N CYS A 2 14.08 -9.38 -11.32
CA CYS A 2 14.71 -10.56 -11.96
C CYS A 2 13.90 -11.21 -13.10
N GLY A 3 12.60 -10.99 -13.19
CA GLY A 3 11.74 -11.60 -14.22
C GLY A 3 11.76 -13.13 -14.26
N ASN A 4 12.09 -13.80 -13.15
CA ASN A 4 12.25 -15.24 -13.06
C ASN A 4 11.38 -15.85 -11.95
N ALA A 5 10.19 -16.34 -12.31
CA ALA A 5 9.24 -16.90 -11.37
C ALA A 5 9.82 -18.11 -10.60
N ALA A 6 10.70 -18.91 -11.19
CA ALA A 6 11.29 -20.07 -10.52
C ALA A 6 12.23 -19.65 -9.39
N LYS A 7 13.00 -18.54 -9.54
CA LYS A 7 13.82 -17.99 -8.47
C LYS A 7 12.96 -17.45 -7.32
N LEU A 8 11.88 -16.72 -7.65
CA LEU A 8 10.95 -16.21 -6.65
C LEU A 8 10.29 -17.34 -5.85
N GLN A 9 9.87 -18.41 -6.53
CA GLN A 9 9.30 -19.60 -5.87
C GLN A 9 10.32 -20.34 -4.99
N ARG A 10 11.59 -20.46 -5.42
CA ARG A 10 12.64 -21.06 -4.57
C ARG A 10 12.86 -20.24 -3.31
N ALA A 11 12.94 -18.92 -3.44
CA ALA A 11 13.05 -18.04 -2.27
C ALA A 11 11.83 -18.16 -1.36
N ALA A 12 10.61 -18.18 -1.91
CA ALA A 12 9.38 -18.38 -1.14
C ALA A 12 9.38 -19.69 -0.36
N LYS A 13 9.79 -20.79 -0.99
CA LYS A 13 9.91 -22.11 -0.33
C LYS A 13 10.94 -22.08 0.78
N ALA A 14 12.10 -21.46 0.59
CA ALA A 14 13.13 -21.33 1.60
C ALA A 14 12.62 -20.56 2.83
N LEU A 15 11.92 -19.43 2.61
CA LEU A 15 11.35 -18.62 3.71
C LEU A 15 10.21 -19.33 4.48
N LEU A 16 9.57 -20.33 3.88
CA LEU A 16 8.50 -21.12 4.50
C LEU A 16 9.00 -22.40 5.18
N ARG A 17 10.30 -22.68 5.16
CA ARG A 17 10.86 -23.83 5.87
C ARG A 17 10.70 -23.67 7.39
N ALA A 18 10.48 -24.78 8.08
CA ALA A 18 10.32 -24.79 9.53
C ALA A 18 11.59 -24.32 10.27
N ASP A 19 12.77 -24.58 9.71
CA ASP A 19 14.08 -24.20 10.26
C ASP A 19 14.50 -22.76 9.92
N PHE A 20 13.82 -22.08 9.00
CA PHE A 20 14.17 -20.71 8.57
C PHE A 20 14.19 -19.69 9.73
N PRO A 21 13.24 -19.69 10.68
CA PRO A 21 13.27 -18.75 11.81
C PRO A 21 14.52 -18.88 12.68
N ASP A 22 15.07 -20.07 12.83
CA ASP A 22 16.28 -20.30 13.63
C ASP A 22 17.50 -19.77 12.90
N VAL A 23 17.66 -20.08 11.62
CA VAL A 23 18.75 -19.52 10.77
C VAL A 23 18.68 -18.01 10.74
N LEU A 24 17.48 -17.41 10.61
CA LEU A 24 17.29 -15.97 10.64
C LEU A 24 17.71 -15.36 12.00
N ARG A 25 17.41 -16.01 13.09
CA ARG A 25 17.78 -15.56 14.45
C ARG A 25 19.30 -15.54 14.62
N GLU A 26 20.00 -16.54 14.10
CA GLU A 26 21.47 -16.58 14.10
C GLU A 26 22.07 -15.42 13.32
N GLU A 27 21.51 -15.08 12.14
CA GLU A 27 21.98 -13.96 11.34
C GLU A 27 21.70 -12.61 12.02
N LEU A 28 20.54 -12.47 12.69
CA LEU A 28 20.21 -11.27 13.47
C LEU A 28 21.15 -11.09 14.67
N ALA A 29 21.58 -12.19 15.31
CA ALA A 29 22.52 -12.14 16.43
C ALA A 29 23.91 -11.58 16.03
N LYS A 30 24.26 -11.63 14.75
CA LYS A 30 25.47 -11.00 14.19
C LYS A 30 25.37 -9.48 14.05
N GLY A 31 24.25 -8.87 14.45
CA GLY A 31 24.02 -7.42 14.37
C GLY A 31 23.56 -6.91 12.99
N LEU A 32 23.19 -7.79 12.09
CA LEU A 32 22.66 -7.43 10.78
C LEU A 32 21.26 -6.78 10.90
N SER A 33 20.94 -5.89 9.96
CA SER A 33 19.55 -5.42 9.81
C SER A 33 18.66 -6.59 9.40
N PHE A 34 17.35 -6.52 9.71
CA PHE A 34 16.41 -7.59 9.35
C PHE A 34 16.46 -7.97 7.86
N ALA A 35 16.56 -6.98 6.95
CA ALA A 35 16.65 -7.24 5.52
C ALA A 35 17.92 -8.01 5.14
N ALA A 36 19.08 -7.61 5.69
CA ALA A 36 20.36 -8.26 5.45
C ALA A 36 20.40 -9.66 6.07
N ALA A 37 19.90 -9.83 7.30
CA ALA A 37 19.83 -11.11 7.97
C ALA A 37 18.91 -12.10 7.23
N ARG A 38 17.75 -11.63 6.74
CA ARG A 38 16.81 -12.43 5.95
C ARG A 38 17.44 -12.92 4.64
N GLU A 39 18.17 -12.06 3.94
CA GLU A 39 18.89 -12.45 2.73
C GLU A 39 20.01 -13.44 3.04
N SER A 40 20.82 -13.18 4.08
CA SER A 40 21.91 -14.07 4.49
C SER A 40 21.40 -15.46 4.87
N ALA A 41 20.34 -15.52 5.66
CA ALA A 41 19.68 -16.78 6.03
C ALA A 41 19.15 -17.55 4.81
N ALA A 42 18.52 -16.84 3.87
CA ALA A 42 18.05 -17.44 2.62
C ALA A 42 19.22 -17.93 1.75
N ARG A 43 20.33 -17.19 1.70
CA ARG A 43 21.53 -17.54 0.94
C ARG A 43 22.16 -18.85 1.42
N ALA A 44 22.15 -19.12 2.72
CA ALA A 44 22.59 -20.40 3.27
C ALA A 44 21.76 -21.59 2.75
N LEU A 45 20.51 -21.37 2.37
CA LEU A 45 19.58 -22.42 1.92
C LEU A 45 19.50 -22.57 0.40
N ILE A 46 19.55 -21.45 -0.35
CA ILE A 46 19.32 -21.41 -1.80
C ILE A 46 20.43 -20.70 -2.60
N GLY A 47 21.57 -20.42 -1.98
CA GLY A 47 22.72 -19.79 -2.64
C GLY A 47 22.38 -18.43 -3.25
N GLU A 48 22.89 -18.19 -4.46
CA GLU A 48 22.74 -16.90 -5.16
C GLU A 48 21.29 -16.53 -5.52
N ASP A 49 20.37 -17.47 -5.52
CA ASP A 49 18.96 -17.15 -5.76
C ASP A 49 18.34 -16.29 -4.64
N ALA A 50 18.96 -16.24 -3.47
CA ALA A 50 18.58 -15.33 -2.37
C ALA A 50 18.70 -13.85 -2.74
N ALA A 51 19.47 -13.49 -3.76
CA ALA A 51 19.62 -12.10 -4.21
C ALA A 51 18.29 -11.44 -4.61
N VAL A 52 17.25 -12.20 -4.94
CA VAL A 52 15.89 -11.68 -5.18
C VAL A 52 15.31 -10.97 -3.94
N LEU A 53 15.84 -11.21 -2.75
CA LEU A 53 15.42 -10.54 -1.51
C LEU A 53 16.03 -9.15 -1.30
N ARG A 54 16.84 -8.65 -2.26
CA ARG A 54 17.39 -7.29 -2.24
C ARG A 54 16.49 -6.29 -2.95
N GLU A 55 15.77 -6.76 -3.97
CA GLU A 55 15.01 -5.88 -4.85
C GLU A 55 13.53 -5.80 -4.43
N PRO A 56 12.97 -4.58 -4.28
CA PRO A 56 11.62 -4.41 -3.73
C PRO A 56 10.52 -5.16 -4.48
N ASN A 57 10.56 -5.18 -5.82
CA ASN A 57 9.54 -5.88 -6.60
C ASN A 57 9.73 -7.40 -6.58
N ASP A 58 10.97 -7.88 -6.49
CA ASP A 58 11.24 -9.31 -6.33
C ASP A 58 10.79 -9.79 -4.94
N ILE A 59 11.03 -8.98 -3.88
CA ILE A 59 10.49 -9.26 -2.54
C ILE A 59 8.96 -9.40 -2.59
N LEU A 60 8.27 -8.47 -3.25
CA LEU A 60 6.82 -8.56 -3.43
C LEU A 60 6.42 -9.83 -4.18
N GLY A 61 7.14 -10.17 -5.25
CA GLY A 61 6.94 -11.42 -6.00
C GLY A 61 7.15 -12.68 -5.13
N VAL A 62 8.13 -12.67 -4.24
CA VAL A 62 8.36 -13.75 -3.27
C VAL A 62 7.18 -13.87 -2.31
N GLU A 63 6.62 -12.76 -1.80
CA GLU A 63 5.47 -12.80 -0.90
C GLU A 63 4.21 -13.32 -1.61
N TYR A 64 3.97 -12.98 -2.89
CA TYR A 64 2.92 -13.62 -3.69
C TYR A 64 3.14 -15.12 -3.84
N CYS A 65 4.37 -15.56 -4.14
CA CYS A 65 4.69 -16.99 -4.22
C CYS A 65 4.47 -17.71 -2.89
N LYS A 66 4.80 -17.08 -1.75
CA LYS A 66 4.52 -17.63 -0.42
C LYS A 66 3.01 -17.82 -0.20
N ALA A 67 2.21 -16.81 -0.52
CA ALA A 67 0.75 -16.88 -0.39
C ALA A 67 0.15 -18.00 -1.25
N LEU A 68 0.62 -18.17 -2.49
CA LEU A 68 0.19 -19.27 -3.36
C LEU A 68 0.54 -20.64 -2.78
N LEU A 69 1.75 -20.80 -2.21
CA LEU A 69 2.17 -22.04 -1.59
C LEU A 69 1.37 -22.36 -0.32
N GLN A 70 1.14 -21.36 0.52
CA GLN A 70 0.40 -21.52 1.78
C GLN A 70 -1.08 -21.82 1.56
N SER A 71 -1.68 -21.26 0.50
CA SER A 71 -3.09 -21.54 0.14
C SER A 71 -3.27 -22.82 -0.68
N GLY A 72 -2.20 -23.52 -1.04
CA GLY A 72 -2.28 -24.69 -1.93
C GLY A 72 -2.80 -24.34 -3.33
N SER A 73 -2.64 -23.09 -3.76
CA SER A 73 -3.17 -22.58 -5.04
C SER A 73 -2.44 -23.21 -6.25
N THR A 74 -3.22 -23.52 -7.29
CA THR A 74 -2.71 -23.99 -8.57
C THR A 74 -2.37 -22.86 -9.55
N ILE A 75 -2.53 -21.62 -9.15
CA ILE A 75 -2.20 -20.44 -9.98
C ILE A 75 -0.70 -20.41 -10.24
N ALA A 76 -0.31 -20.39 -11.53
CA ALA A 76 1.07 -20.27 -11.93
C ALA A 76 1.51 -18.79 -11.92
N PRO A 77 2.55 -18.41 -11.16
CA PRO A 77 3.06 -17.04 -11.17
C PRO A 77 3.81 -16.75 -12.48
N LEU A 78 3.54 -15.60 -13.08
CA LEU A 78 4.24 -15.08 -14.24
C LEU A 78 5.06 -13.85 -13.81
N ALA A 79 6.38 -13.93 -13.94
CA ALA A 79 7.28 -12.82 -13.64
C ALA A 79 7.70 -12.12 -14.95
N ILE A 80 7.53 -10.80 -15.00
CA ILE A 80 7.95 -9.96 -16.12
C ILE A 80 9.27 -9.28 -15.76
N LEU A 81 10.29 -9.44 -16.59
CA LEU A 81 11.58 -8.80 -16.40
C LEU A 81 11.44 -7.26 -16.46
N ARG A 82 11.83 -6.57 -15.40
CA ARG A 82 11.92 -5.12 -15.42
C ARG A 82 13.14 -4.69 -16.23
N LYS A 83 12.88 -3.97 -17.31
CA LYS A 83 13.93 -3.49 -18.21
C LYS A 83 14.15 -1.98 -18.01
N VAL A 84 15.37 -1.54 -18.29
CA VAL A 84 15.79 -0.14 -18.50
C VAL A 84 15.89 0.73 -17.22
N VAL A 85 14.89 0.74 -16.33
CA VAL A 85 14.86 1.65 -15.17
C VAL A 85 14.65 0.85 -13.88
N GLY A 86 15.56 1.01 -12.91
CA GLY A 86 15.43 0.41 -11.57
C GLY A 86 14.29 1.03 -10.75
N HIS A 87 14.03 0.50 -9.55
CA HIS A 87 12.94 0.96 -8.68
C HIS A 87 12.99 2.47 -8.37
N ASN A 88 14.19 2.99 -8.10
CA ASN A 88 14.44 4.41 -7.83
C ASN A 88 15.11 5.14 -9.02
N GLY A 89 15.13 4.52 -10.21
CA GLY A 89 15.66 5.14 -11.43
C GLY A 89 14.72 6.23 -11.95
N GLY A 90 15.28 7.23 -12.65
CA GLY A 90 14.49 8.26 -13.34
C GLY A 90 13.77 7.71 -14.58
N ALA A 91 14.04 8.31 -15.74
CA ALA A 91 13.55 7.86 -17.04
C ALA A 91 14.69 7.45 -17.97
N ALA A 92 14.47 6.47 -18.82
CA ALA A 92 15.37 6.09 -19.90
C ALA A 92 14.62 5.35 -21.02
N LYS A 93 14.88 5.70 -22.27
CA LYS A 93 14.34 5.00 -23.47
C LYS A 93 12.80 4.82 -23.44
N GLY A 94 12.04 5.86 -23.08
CA GLY A 94 10.56 5.82 -23.03
C GLY A 94 9.98 5.06 -21.84
N PHE A 95 10.82 4.65 -20.89
CA PHE A 95 10.38 4.05 -19.61
C PHE A 95 10.75 4.96 -18.44
N ALA A 96 9.86 5.07 -17.46
CA ALA A 96 10.10 5.80 -16.23
C ALA A 96 9.70 4.99 -15.01
N SER A 97 10.34 5.30 -13.86
CA SER A 97 9.87 4.77 -12.58
C SER A 97 8.57 5.47 -12.18
N ALA A 98 7.73 4.79 -11.40
CA ALA A 98 6.51 5.40 -10.86
C ALA A 98 6.81 6.64 -9.98
N SER A 99 7.96 6.68 -9.33
CA SER A 99 8.40 7.84 -8.55
C SER A 99 8.68 9.04 -9.45
N HIS A 100 9.35 8.82 -10.58
CA HIS A 100 9.63 9.86 -11.57
C HIS A 100 8.34 10.42 -12.20
N ILE A 101 7.42 9.54 -12.60
CA ILE A 101 6.11 9.97 -13.14
C ILE A 101 5.34 10.80 -12.11
N ARG A 102 5.32 10.39 -10.83
CA ARG A 102 4.68 11.19 -9.78
C ARG A 102 5.33 12.56 -9.61
N GLU A 103 6.64 12.62 -9.66
CA GLU A 103 7.38 13.87 -9.57
C GLU A 103 7.04 14.82 -10.72
N LEU A 104 6.99 14.32 -11.95
CA LEU A 104 6.53 15.10 -13.10
C LEU A 104 5.09 15.63 -12.89
N LEU A 105 4.16 14.77 -12.48
CA LEU A 105 2.77 15.14 -12.25
C LEU A 105 2.62 16.16 -11.11
N ILE A 106 3.40 16.06 -10.04
CA ILE A 106 3.37 17.01 -8.91
C ILE A 106 3.92 18.37 -9.33
N ASN A 107 4.97 18.40 -10.15
CA ASN A 107 5.63 19.63 -10.60
C ASN A 107 4.99 20.22 -11.88
N ASP A 108 3.81 19.77 -12.27
CA ASP A 108 3.08 20.20 -13.47
C ASP A 108 3.89 20.01 -14.77
N ALA A 109 4.79 19.04 -14.79
CA ALA A 109 5.56 18.67 -15.96
C ALA A 109 4.85 17.60 -16.79
N CYS A 110 5.15 17.56 -18.09
CA CYS A 110 4.56 16.58 -19.00
C CYS A 110 5.07 15.17 -18.67
N ALA A 111 4.15 14.23 -18.48
CA ALA A 111 4.44 12.82 -18.25
C ALA A 111 3.87 11.91 -19.37
N ASP A 112 3.30 12.50 -20.44
CA ASP A 112 2.52 11.79 -21.45
C ASP A 112 3.32 10.72 -22.20
N GLU A 113 4.62 10.94 -22.39
CA GLU A 113 5.51 9.95 -23.03
C GLU A 113 5.65 8.63 -22.23
N PHE A 114 5.32 8.66 -20.92
CA PHE A 114 5.39 7.51 -20.02
C PHE A 114 4.03 6.91 -19.68
N LEU A 115 2.95 7.49 -20.20
CA LEU A 115 1.56 7.10 -19.93
C LEU A 115 0.90 6.59 -21.21
N THR A 116 -0.08 5.69 -21.07
CA THR A 116 -0.96 5.42 -22.20
C THR A 116 -1.85 6.63 -22.48
N PRO A 117 -2.33 6.82 -23.72
CA PRO A 117 -3.22 7.94 -24.05
C PRO A 117 -4.43 8.05 -23.12
N GLU A 118 -5.00 6.91 -22.71
CA GLU A 118 -6.14 6.86 -21.80
C GLU A 118 -5.76 7.34 -20.39
N SER A 119 -4.59 6.91 -19.89
CA SER A 119 -4.08 7.34 -18.59
C SER A 119 -3.74 8.83 -18.58
N ALA A 120 -3.11 9.33 -19.64
CA ALA A 120 -2.82 10.77 -19.81
C ALA A 120 -4.12 11.59 -19.83
N ALA A 121 -5.13 11.16 -20.59
CA ALA A 121 -6.44 11.80 -20.63
C ALA A 121 -7.14 11.82 -19.26
N ILE A 122 -7.05 10.74 -18.49
CA ILE A 122 -7.57 10.68 -17.10
C ILE A 122 -6.83 11.68 -16.23
N CYS A 123 -5.49 11.72 -16.26
CA CYS A 123 -4.70 12.66 -15.47
C CYS A 123 -5.07 14.11 -15.80
N ALA A 124 -5.21 14.45 -17.09
CA ALA A 124 -5.62 15.79 -17.53
C ALA A 124 -7.03 16.14 -17.04
N ARG A 125 -7.98 15.21 -17.14
CA ARG A 125 -9.36 15.39 -16.65
C ARG A 125 -9.40 15.61 -15.13
N GLU A 126 -8.71 14.81 -14.35
CA GLU A 126 -8.69 14.93 -12.90
C GLU A 126 -8.01 16.23 -12.44
N ARG A 127 -6.99 16.67 -13.16
CA ARG A 127 -6.33 17.96 -12.94
C ARG A 127 -7.27 19.14 -13.26
N ALA A 128 -7.93 19.13 -14.40
CA ALA A 128 -8.91 20.15 -14.77
C ALA A 128 -10.09 20.24 -13.79
N ALA A 129 -10.43 19.12 -13.16
CA ALA A 129 -11.47 19.04 -12.14
C ALA A 129 -10.98 19.42 -10.72
N GLY A 130 -9.72 19.84 -10.56
CA GLY A 130 -9.14 20.20 -9.26
C GLY A 130 -8.93 19.04 -8.29
N ARG A 131 -8.93 17.79 -8.78
CA ARG A 131 -8.75 16.59 -7.96
C ARG A 131 -7.34 16.00 -8.00
N ALA A 132 -6.46 16.53 -8.84
CA ALA A 132 -5.07 16.06 -8.98
C ALA A 132 -4.10 17.23 -9.15
N PRO A 133 -2.82 17.07 -8.74
CA PRO A 133 -2.26 15.93 -8.03
C PRO A 133 -2.62 15.91 -6.55
N VAL A 134 -2.77 14.71 -5.99
CA VAL A 134 -3.01 14.54 -4.56
C VAL A 134 -1.68 14.42 -3.83
N THR A 135 -1.43 15.30 -2.87
CA THR A 135 -0.19 15.32 -2.08
C THR A 135 -0.50 15.41 -0.58
N MET A 136 0.47 15.02 0.24
CA MET A 136 0.33 15.16 1.71
C MET A 136 0.24 16.63 2.12
N GLN A 137 0.90 17.52 1.40
CA GLN A 137 0.89 18.97 1.66
C GLN A 137 -0.52 19.54 1.53
N ASN A 138 -1.34 19.05 0.60
CA ASN A 138 -2.72 19.50 0.46
C ASN A 138 -3.58 19.14 1.69
N ALA A 139 -3.33 17.97 2.31
CA ALA A 139 -4.05 17.51 3.49
C ALA A 139 -3.38 17.93 4.81
N GLU A 140 -2.27 18.67 4.78
CA GLU A 140 -1.40 18.89 5.93
C GLU A 140 -2.13 19.45 7.16
N ARG A 141 -2.98 20.46 6.96
CA ARG A 141 -3.76 21.05 8.07
C ARG A 141 -4.75 20.05 8.67
N ALA A 142 -5.39 19.24 7.86
CA ALA A 142 -6.31 18.21 8.32
C ALA A 142 -5.57 17.15 9.16
N VAL A 143 -4.41 16.70 8.67
CA VAL A 143 -3.53 15.76 9.38
C VAL A 143 -3.07 16.35 10.71
N LEU A 144 -2.47 17.54 10.71
CA LEU A 144 -1.97 18.17 11.93
C LEU A 144 -3.10 18.47 12.92
N SER A 145 -4.27 18.90 12.45
CA SER A 145 -5.45 19.12 13.30
C SER A 145 -5.87 17.85 14.03
N ARG A 146 -5.99 16.73 13.30
CA ARG A 146 -6.32 15.43 13.89
C ARG A 146 -5.29 15.00 14.92
N LEU A 147 -3.99 15.06 14.58
CA LEU A 147 -2.92 14.61 15.45
C LEU A 147 -2.81 15.47 16.72
N ARG A 148 -3.04 16.79 16.63
CA ARG A 148 -3.02 17.69 17.79
C ARG A 148 -4.20 17.50 18.74
N ALA A 149 -5.31 16.94 18.26
CA ALA A 149 -6.47 16.60 19.08
C ALA A 149 -6.30 15.30 19.88
N MET A 150 -5.24 14.52 19.60
CA MET A 150 -4.96 13.24 20.26
C MET A 150 -4.13 13.44 21.54
N CYS A 151 -4.36 12.59 22.55
CA CYS A 151 -3.49 12.45 23.70
C CYS A 151 -2.34 11.45 23.43
N GLU A 152 -1.40 11.31 24.36
CA GLU A 152 -0.25 10.42 24.21
C GLU A 152 -0.67 8.96 24.06
N GLU A 153 -1.67 8.53 24.82
CA GLU A 153 -2.21 7.17 24.82
C GLU A 153 -2.86 6.80 23.48
N ASP A 154 -3.47 7.77 22.80
CA ASP A 154 -4.05 7.53 21.47
C ASP A 154 -2.99 7.11 20.46
N PHE A 155 -1.79 7.74 20.50
CA PHE A 155 -0.70 7.37 19.59
C PHE A 155 -0.18 5.95 19.85
N ALA A 156 -0.23 5.45 21.08
CA ALA A 156 0.19 4.11 21.42
C ALA A 156 -0.60 3.02 20.66
N ARG A 157 -1.87 3.30 20.30
CA ARG A 157 -2.73 2.37 19.51
C ARG A 157 -2.20 2.11 18.10
N TYR A 158 -1.40 3.00 17.55
CA TYR A 158 -0.85 2.92 16.18
C TYR A 158 0.64 2.53 16.16
N ASP A 159 1.28 2.45 17.33
CA ASP A 159 2.67 2.01 17.46
C ASP A 159 2.72 0.47 17.60
N SER A 160 3.17 -0.20 16.55
CA SER A 160 3.32 -1.67 16.55
C SER A 160 4.54 -2.16 17.33
N GLY A 161 5.31 -1.27 17.97
CA GLY A 161 6.54 -1.58 18.70
C GLY A 161 6.54 -1.05 20.14
N ASN A 162 7.24 -1.74 21.03
CA ASN A 162 7.39 -1.36 22.44
C ASN A 162 8.51 -0.34 22.68
N GLU A 163 8.83 0.50 21.69
CA GLU A 163 10.04 1.33 21.70
C GLU A 163 9.80 2.81 22.02
N GLY A 164 8.56 3.18 22.36
CA GLY A 164 8.19 4.56 22.71
C GLY A 164 8.13 5.52 21.51
N LEU A 165 7.97 5.00 20.29
CA LEU A 165 7.80 5.81 19.09
C LEU A 165 6.57 6.73 19.18
N TYR A 166 5.50 6.26 19.82
CA TYR A 166 4.26 7.00 20.04
C TYR A 166 4.48 8.32 20.81
N ARG A 167 5.36 8.35 21.82
CA ARG A 167 5.71 9.57 22.57
C ARG A 167 6.36 10.61 21.66
N ARG A 168 7.29 10.17 20.84
CA ARG A 168 7.95 11.05 19.87
C ARG A 168 6.97 11.66 18.87
N PHE A 169 5.95 10.86 18.43
CA PHE A 169 4.87 11.38 17.59
C PHE A 169 4.02 12.41 18.31
N TYR A 170 3.66 12.13 19.55
CA TYR A 170 2.89 13.07 20.39
C TYR A 170 3.60 14.41 20.55
N ASP A 171 4.88 14.39 20.93
CA ASP A 171 5.68 15.60 21.12
C ASP A 171 5.84 16.38 19.81
N ALA A 172 6.18 15.69 18.72
CA ALA A 172 6.37 16.30 17.42
C ALA A 172 5.07 16.89 16.85
N ALA A 173 3.93 16.23 17.04
CA ALA A 173 2.62 16.73 16.56
C ALA A 173 2.24 18.07 17.17
N ARG A 174 2.67 18.36 18.40
CA ARG A 174 2.36 19.60 19.13
C ARG A 174 3.18 20.80 18.63
N THR A 175 4.38 20.56 18.12
CA THR A 175 5.34 21.63 17.79
C THR A 175 5.55 21.79 16.28
N ALA A 176 5.46 20.72 15.50
CA ALA A 176 5.73 20.77 14.06
C ALA A 176 4.70 21.64 13.31
N ALA A 177 5.19 22.48 12.40
CA ALA A 177 4.38 23.33 11.55
C ALA A 177 3.96 22.62 10.25
N SER A 178 4.63 21.50 9.89
CA SER A 178 4.36 20.69 8.71
C SER A 178 4.45 19.20 9.00
N VAL A 179 3.88 18.37 8.09
CA VAL A 179 4.00 16.91 8.18
C VAL A 179 5.45 16.47 7.96
N ASP A 180 6.18 17.12 7.08
CA ASP A 180 7.58 16.79 6.83
C ASP A 180 8.46 17.14 8.05
N GLU A 181 8.22 18.28 8.71
CA GLU A 181 8.87 18.65 9.97
C GLU A 181 8.56 17.64 11.08
N LEU A 182 7.30 17.21 11.22
CA LEU A 182 6.91 16.16 12.16
C LEU A 182 7.69 14.87 11.91
N LEU A 183 7.68 14.39 10.67
CA LEU A 183 8.38 13.15 10.30
C LEU A 183 9.89 13.27 10.52
N PHE A 184 10.48 14.44 10.24
CA PHE A 184 11.90 14.71 10.49
C PHE A 184 12.22 14.68 11.99
N ALA A 185 11.41 15.30 12.84
CA ALA A 185 11.58 15.31 14.29
C ALA A 185 11.49 13.91 14.92
N VAL A 186 10.61 13.06 14.38
CA VAL A 186 10.43 11.67 14.84
C VAL A 186 11.52 10.75 14.34
N LYS A 187 12.16 11.06 13.19
CA LYS A 187 13.13 10.21 12.49
C LYS A 187 14.39 9.96 13.33
N THR A 188 14.77 8.69 13.44
CA THR A 188 16.04 8.23 14.00
C THR A 188 16.67 7.18 13.07
N LYS A 189 17.91 6.74 13.37
CA LYS A 189 18.54 5.61 12.66
C LYS A 189 17.72 4.31 12.78
N ARG A 190 16.97 4.15 13.88
CA ARG A 190 16.15 2.95 14.18
C ARG A 190 14.87 2.87 13.33
N TYR A 191 14.25 4.00 12.99
CA TYR A 191 12.94 4.02 12.32
C TYR A 191 13.08 4.40 10.84
N ALA A 192 12.66 3.50 9.95
CA ALA A 192 12.56 3.82 8.53
C ALA A 192 11.41 4.81 8.25
N TYR A 193 11.58 5.74 7.32
CA TYR A 193 10.52 6.69 6.93
C TYR A 193 9.21 6.01 6.53
N ALA A 194 9.27 4.84 5.88
CA ALA A 194 8.08 4.09 5.52
C ALA A 194 7.26 3.66 6.75
N ARG A 195 7.91 3.29 7.87
CA ARG A 195 7.23 2.99 9.14
C ARG A 195 6.57 4.24 9.71
N LEU A 196 7.31 5.36 9.74
CA LEU A 196 6.78 6.62 10.26
C LEU A 196 5.58 7.12 9.48
N ARG A 197 5.64 7.07 8.15
CA ARG A 197 4.52 7.45 7.27
C ARG A 197 3.29 6.55 7.47
N ARG A 198 3.49 5.25 7.63
CA ARG A 198 2.38 4.33 7.93
C ARG A 198 1.73 4.64 9.28
N MET A 199 2.52 4.88 10.32
CA MET A 199 1.99 5.23 11.64
C MET A 199 1.24 6.58 11.59
N LEU A 200 1.77 7.59 10.90
CA LEU A 200 1.10 8.88 10.69
C LEU A 200 -0.26 8.69 10.01
N LEU A 201 -0.29 7.93 8.90
CA LEU A 201 -1.54 7.69 8.17
C LEU A 201 -2.51 6.85 8.99
N ALA A 202 -2.05 5.86 9.73
CA ALA A 202 -2.89 5.07 10.63
C ALA A 202 -3.53 5.95 11.71
N ALA A 203 -2.77 6.84 12.31
CA ALA A 203 -3.28 7.78 13.32
C ALA A 203 -4.25 8.82 12.69
N TYR A 204 -3.94 9.31 11.49
CA TYR A 204 -4.82 10.24 10.78
C TYR A 204 -6.16 9.61 10.41
N LEU A 205 -6.14 8.40 9.86
CA LEU A 205 -7.32 7.67 9.39
C LEU A 205 -8.04 6.92 10.52
N ASP A 206 -7.47 6.87 11.72
CA ASP A 206 -7.94 6.07 12.86
C ASP A 206 -8.09 4.58 12.48
N VAL A 207 -6.99 4.01 11.97
CA VAL A 207 -6.90 2.59 11.56
C VAL A 207 -5.89 1.88 12.44
N THR A 208 -6.31 0.84 13.12
CA THR A 208 -5.47 0.00 13.99
C THR A 208 -5.28 -1.40 13.40
N ALA A 209 -4.38 -2.18 13.97
CA ALA A 209 -4.20 -3.58 13.58
C ALA A 209 -5.47 -4.43 13.81
N ALA A 210 -6.32 -4.05 14.79
CA ALA A 210 -7.58 -4.74 15.08
C ALA A 210 -8.65 -4.52 13.99
N ASP A 211 -8.52 -3.48 13.17
CA ASP A 211 -9.44 -3.19 12.07
C ASP A 211 -9.15 -4.00 10.81
N VAL A 212 -8.03 -4.73 10.78
CA VAL A 212 -7.64 -5.58 9.66
C VAL A 212 -8.21 -6.98 9.88
N PRO A 213 -9.23 -7.41 9.13
CA PRO A 213 -9.81 -8.73 9.32
C PRO A 213 -8.82 -9.82 8.88
N PRO A 214 -8.87 -11.02 9.52
CA PRO A 214 -7.97 -12.12 9.17
C PRO A 214 -8.25 -12.70 7.77
N GLU A 215 -9.48 -12.56 7.29
CA GLU A 215 -9.92 -12.99 5.97
C GLU A 215 -10.53 -11.82 5.18
N ILE A 216 -10.61 -11.96 3.85
CA ILE A 216 -11.23 -10.95 2.99
C ILE A 216 -12.75 -11.04 3.13
N PRO A 217 -13.42 -10.06 3.78
CA PRO A 217 -14.85 -10.18 4.10
C PRO A 217 -15.75 -9.87 2.90
N TYR A 218 -15.24 -9.22 1.86
CA TYR A 218 -15.94 -8.96 0.59
C TYR A 218 -14.97 -8.52 -0.51
N LEU A 219 -15.41 -8.62 -1.75
CA LEU A 219 -14.71 -8.11 -2.93
C LEU A 219 -15.48 -6.90 -3.48
N ARG A 220 -14.85 -5.73 -3.55
CA ARG A 220 -15.43 -4.52 -4.15
C ARG A 220 -15.06 -4.42 -5.62
N VAL A 221 -16.05 -4.37 -6.51
CA VAL A 221 -15.82 -4.16 -7.94
C VAL A 221 -15.66 -2.66 -8.20
N LEU A 222 -14.51 -2.27 -8.75
CA LEU A 222 -14.21 -0.87 -9.08
C LEU A 222 -14.55 -0.53 -10.52
N ALA A 223 -14.31 -1.48 -11.46
CA ALA A 223 -14.66 -1.33 -12.86
C ALA A 223 -14.85 -2.70 -13.51
N CYS A 224 -15.63 -2.76 -14.59
CA CYS A 224 -15.73 -3.94 -15.44
C CYS A 224 -16.24 -3.57 -16.84
N ASN A 225 -15.85 -4.38 -17.82
CA ASN A 225 -16.44 -4.36 -19.15
C ASN A 225 -17.59 -5.39 -19.24
N GLU A 226 -18.20 -5.53 -20.42
CA GLU A 226 -19.30 -6.48 -20.62
C GLU A 226 -18.95 -7.94 -20.32
N ARG A 227 -17.71 -8.36 -20.66
CA ARG A 227 -17.21 -9.71 -20.32
C ARG A 227 -17.11 -9.88 -18.81
N GLY A 228 -16.57 -8.88 -18.12
CA GLY A 228 -16.50 -8.84 -16.67
C GLY A 228 -17.89 -8.89 -16.01
N ARG A 229 -18.89 -8.17 -16.55
CA ARG A 229 -20.28 -8.25 -16.06
C ARG A 229 -20.89 -9.66 -16.17
N LYS A 230 -20.59 -10.40 -17.26
CA LYS A 230 -21.03 -11.79 -17.39
C LYS A 230 -20.35 -12.68 -16.34
N LEU A 231 -19.03 -12.50 -16.15
CA LEU A 231 -18.24 -13.24 -15.17
C LEU A 231 -18.73 -12.97 -13.74
N LEU A 232 -19.02 -11.72 -13.38
CA LEU A 232 -19.54 -11.35 -12.07
C LEU A 232 -20.84 -12.09 -11.70
N LYS A 233 -21.71 -12.41 -12.67
CA LYS A 233 -22.90 -13.23 -12.42
C LYS A 233 -22.55 -14.66 -11.98
N THR A 234 -21.50 -15.22 -12.53
CA THR A 234 -21.00 -16.55 -12.14
C THR A 234 -20.31 -16.49 -10.78
N ILE A 235 -19.42 -15.51 -10.59
CA ILE A 235 -18.70 -15.32 -9.33
C ILE A 235 -19.67 -15.14 -8.14
N LYS A 236 -20.73 -14.33 -8.31
CA LYS A 236 -21.75 -14.15 -7.26
C LYS A 236 -22.49 -15.44 -6.89
N LYS A 237 -22.51 -16.44 -7.78
CA LYS A 237 -23.19 -17.74 -7.52
C LYS A 237 -22.25 -18.79 -6.93
N THR A 238 -20.98 -18.76 -7.28
CA THR A 238 -20.01 -19.82 -6.97
C THR A 238 -18.89 -19.38 -6.06
N GLY A 239 -18.68 -18.07 -5.89
CA GLY A 239 -17.63 -17.51 -5.05
C GLY A 239 -17.97 -17.64 -3.56
N SER A 240 -16.95 -17.83 -2.73
CA SER A 240 -17.06 -17.90 -1.28
C SER A 240 -17.17 -16.51 -0.61
N ALA A 241 -16.65 -15.47 -1.25
CA ALA A 241 -16.69 -14.11 -0.72
C ALA A 241 -17.82 -13.28 -1.38
N PRO A 242 -18.55 -12.45 -0.61
CA PRO A 242 -19.53 -11.52 -1.15
C PRO A 242 -18.91 -10.54 -2.16
N VAL A 243 -19.61 -10.23 -3.23
CA VAL A 243 -19.15 -9.29 -4.28
C VAL A 243 -20.01 -8.05 -4.27
N LEU A 244 -19.41 -6.92 -3.90
CA LEU A 244 -20.08 -5.61 -3.86
C LEU A 244 -20.01 -4.92 -5.22
N THR A 245 -21.17 -4.61 -5.76
CA THR A 245 -21.31 -3.77 -6.96
C THR A 245 -22.13 -2.50 -6.69
N LYS A 246 -22.78 -2.42 -5.54
CA LYS A 246 -23.54 -1.25 -5.09
C LYS A 246 -23.34 -1.07 -3.59
N SER A 247 -23.34 0.16 -3.12
CA SER A 247 -23.27 0.46 -1.68
C SER A 247 -24.46 -0.12 -0.90
N ALA A 248 -25.63 -0.23 -1.53
CA ALA A 248 -26.80 -0.87 -0.90
C ALA A 248 -26.55 -2.34 -0.51
N ASP A 249 -25.69 -3.05 -1.23
CA ASP A 249 -25.35 -4.45 -0.95
C ASP A 249 -24.61 -4.60 0.40
N VAL A 250 -24.01 -3.51 0.93
CA VAL A 250 -23.30 -3.50 2.21
C VAL A 250 -24.19 -3.92 3.37
N ARG A 251 -25.48 -3.56 3.34
CA ARG A 251 -26.45 -3.89 4.40
C ARG A 251 -26.67 -5.39 4.59
N ALA A 252 -26.38 -6.18 3.55
CA ALA A 252 -26.53 -7.63 3.58
C ALA A 252 -25.25 -8.37 4.02
N LEU A 253 -24.15 -7.65 4.26
CA LEU A 253 -22.90 -8.22 4.73
C LEU A 253 -22.93 -8.51 6.23
N SER A 254 -21.93 -9.30 6.69
CA SER A 254 -21.66 -9.46 8.12
C SER A 254 -21.36 -8.13 8.78
N GLU A 255 -21.56 -8.02 10.08
CA GLU A 255 -21.25 -6.82 10.86
C GLU A 255 -19.79 -6.37 10.71
N GLU A 256 -18.87 -7.33 10.72
CA GLU A 256 -17.43 -7.09 10.50
C GLU A 256 -17.15 -6.48 9.12
N ALA A 257 -17.76 -7.03 8.08
CA ALA A 257 -17.65 -6.52 6.72
C ALA A 257 -18.26 -5.11 6.57
N GLN A 258 -19.38 -4.84 7.25
CA GLN A 258 -19.98 -3.50 7.28
C GLN A 258 -19.07 -2.50 8.00
N LYS A 259 -18.44 -2.87 9.12
CA LYS A 259 -17.46 -2.03 9.83
C LYS A 259 -16.26 -1.71 8.94
N LEU A 260 -15.71 -2.70 8.24
CA LEU A 260 -14.61 -2.47 7.30
C LEU A 260 -15.02 -1.56 6.15
N PHE A 261 -16.23 -1.73 5.59
CA PHE A 261 -16.71 -0.83 4.54
C PHE A 261 -16.85 0.61 5.05
N ALA A 262 -17.44 0.81 6.23
CA ALA A 262 -17.57 2.12 6.85
C ALA A 262 -16.21 2.78 7.12
N LEU A 263 -15.22 1.99 7.58
CA LEU A 263 -13.84 2.45 7.77
C LEU A 263 -13.22 2.91 6.44
N THR A 264 -13.34 2.11 5.38
CA THR A 264 -12.79 2.46 4.06
C THR A 264 -13.53 3.65 3.43
N ALA A 265 -14.83 3.79 3.65
CA ALA A 265 -15.61 4.96 3.23
C ALA A 265 -15.13 6.24 3.94
N ARG A 266 -14.94 6.18 5.27
CA ARG A 266 -14.37 7.28 6.04
C ARG A 266 -12.97 7.66 5.57
N ALA A 267 -12.12 6.66 5.27
CA ALA A 267 -10.78 6.91 4.73
C ALA A 267 -10.84 7.61 3.35
N ALA A 268 -11.80 7.24 2.50
CA ALA A 268 -12.03 7.92 1.23
C ALA A 268 -12.47 9.39 1.44
N ASP A 269 -13.33 9.65 2.42
CA ASP A 269 -13.77 11.01 2.78
C ASP A 269 -12.61 11.87 3.32
N GLN A 270 -11.65 11.26 4.03
CA GLN A 270 -10.42 11.94 4.43
C GLN A 270 -9.45 12.17 3.26
N TYR A 271 -9.38 11.23 2.32
CA TYR A 271 -8.52 11.34 1.15
C TYR A 271 -8.88 12.53 0.25
N VAL A 272 -10.16 12.81 0.04
CA VAL A 272 -10.59 13.92 -0.82
C VAL A 272 -10.18 15.29 -0.26
N LEU A 273 -9.90 15.41 1.04
CA LEU A 273 -9.37 16.63 1.66
C LEU A 273 -7.95 16.97 1.15
N ALA A 274 -7.27 16.01 0.51
CA ALA A 274 -5.99 16.24 -0.15
C ALA A 274 -6.11 16.68 -1.62
N TYR A 275 -7.31 16.96 -2.11
CA TYR A 275 -7.49 17.55 -3.43
C TYR A 275 -6.96 18.99 -3.46
N PRO A 276 -6.31 19.42 -4.57
CA PRO A 276 -5.85 20.80 -4.71
C PRO A 276 -6.98 21.83 -4.56
N GLU A 277 -8.13 21.55 -5.17
CA GLU A 277 -9.30 22.41 -5.11
C GLU A 277 -10.28 21.95 -4.05
N LEU A 278 -10.42 22.73 -2.96
CA LEU A 278 -11.31 22.41 -1.86
C LEU A 278 -12.78 22.22 -2.30
N ARG A 279 -13.22 22.93 -3.36
CA ARG A 279 -14.58 22.77 -3.91
C ARG A 279 -14.84 21.39 -4.50
N ALA A 280 -13.78 20.67 -4.92
CA ALA A 280 -13.85 19.31 -5.43
C ALA A 280 -13.81 18.27 -4.29
N ALA A 281 -13.40 18.64 -3.08
CA ALA A 281 -13.21 17.75 -1.92
C ALA A 281 -14.54 17.33 -1.28
N ARG A 282 -15.38 16.63 -2.05
CA ARG A 282 -16.69 16.14 -1.61
C ARG A 282 -16.61 14.70 -1.16
N GLY A 283 -17.00 14.43 0.07
CA GLY A 283 -17.06 13.08 0.62
C GLY A 283 -18.22 12.24 0.07
N SER A 284 -18.40 11.07 0.66
CA SER A 284 -19.48 10.10 0.38
C SER A 284 -19.37 9.33 -0.94
N SER A 285 -18.30 9.46 -1.71
CA SER A 285 -18.15 8.75 -2.99
C SER A 285 -18.26 7.22 -2.83
N ALA A 286 -17.74 6.66 -1.75
CA ALA A 286 -17.83 5.23 -1.46
C ALA A 286 -19.28 4.72 -1.35
N TRP A 287 -20.23 5.59 -0.94
CA TRP A 287 -21.65 5.29 -0.79
C TRP A 287 -22.48 5.59 -2.02
N THR A 288 -22.06 6.54 -2.83
CA THR A 288 -22.84 7.09 -3.96
C THR A 288 -22.38 6.60 -5.31
N GLU A 289 -21.09 6.23 -5.44
CA GLU A 289 -20.53 5.81 -6.71
C GLU A 289 -20.54 4.28 -6.87
N GLY A 290 -20.94 3.83 -8.05
CA GLY A 290 -20.88 2.45 -8.47
C GLY A 290 -19.61 2.14 -9.28
N PRO A 291 -19.43 0.88 -9.73
CA PRO A 291 -18.31 0.52 -10.61
C PRO A 291 -18.41 1.21 -11.97
N VAL A 292 -17.27 1.61 -12.49
CA VAL A 292 -17.17 2.13 -13.86
C VAL A 292 -17.40 0.98 -14.85
N ILE A 293 -18.29 1.21 -15.82
CA ILE A 293 -18.54 0.27 -16.91
C ILE A 293 -17.83 0.79 -18.15
N VAL A 294 -16.91 -0.01 -18.71
CA VAL A 294 -16.12 0.30 -19.90
C VAL A 294 -16.43 -0.68 -21.04
#